data_b67ae060bc0561edbf14b1b7827e46ef
#
_entry.id   b67ae060bc0561edbf14b1b7827e46ef
#
_cell.length_a   1.000
_cell.length_b   1.000
_cell.length_c   1.000
_cell.angle_alpha   90.00
_cell.angle_beta   90.00
_cell.angle_gamma   90.00
#
_symmetry.space_group_name_H-M   'P 1'
#
loop_
_entity.id
_entity.type
_entity.pdbx_description
1 polymer ?
#
loop_
_entity_poly.entity_id
_entity_poly.type
_entity_poly.pdbx_seq_one_letter_code
_entity_poly.pdbx_strand_id
1 'polypeptide(L)'
;TAKKLPVEHQDRFIESVMVIKPQIDKRGAIIASTDSTLLNYSKDNYAYCWPRDGANTIWPLIRLGYYDEAYRFFEFCQRALHPGGYLMHKYRADGALGSSWHPYVHGDTISPPIQEDETALVVFVFVQFYHLSKDSRLIKDFYHSLIRPMADFMADFVDETTGLPKPSYDLWEERFLINTHTTAVTHAALIAASELASVAGDNDSAVKWRTAAEDIQVAAQK
;
A
#
# COMPACT_ATOMS: atom_id res chain seq x y z
N THR A 1 20.30 13.60 -10.22
CA THR A 1 19.89 12.28 -10.75
C THR A 1 19.65 12.35 -12.26
N ALA A 2 18.85 13.29 -12.77
CA ALA A 2 18.59 13.45 -14.22
C ALA A 2 19.87 13.51 -15.05
N LYS A 3 20.89 14.23 -14.61
CA LYS A 3 22.19 14.36 -15.30
C LYS A 3 22.96 13.03 -15.49
N LYS A 4 22.54 11.95 -14.84
CA LYS A 4 23.12 10.60 -15.00
C LYS A 4 22.43 9.79 -16.09
N LEU A 5 21.32 10.28 -16.63
CA LEU A 5 20.59 9.67 -17.74
C LEU A 5 21.15 10.12 -19.08
N PRO A 6 20.98 9.35 -20.16
CA PRO A 6 21.18 9.82 -21.51
C PRO A 6 20.41 11.13 -21.77
N VAL A 7 21.02 12.05 -22.54
CA VAL A 7 20.48 13.41 -22.72
C VAL A 7 19.04 13.38 -23.24
N GLU A 8 18.73 12.47 -24.15
CA GLU A 8 17.41 12.30 -24.76
C GLU A 8 16.31 11.91 -23.78
N HIS A 9 16.66 11.46 -22.56
CA HIS A 9 15.70 11.05 -21.53
C HIS A 9 15.59 12.04 -20.36
N GLN A 10 16.50 13.02 -20.28
CA GLN A 10 16.58 13.92 -19.13
C GLN A 10 15.33 14.79 -18.97
N ASP A 11 14.85 15.38 -20.07
CA ASP A 11 13.68 16.27 -20.02
C ASP A 11 12.41 15.50 -19.64
N ARG A 12 12.18 14.33 -20.24
CA ARG A 12 11.03 13.47 -19.88
C ARG A 12 11.07 12.99 -18.43
N PHE A 13 12.26 12.70 -17.93
CA PHE A 13 12.43 12.32 -16.54
C PHE A 13 12.08 13.48 -15.58
N ILE A 14 12.55 14.69 -15.89
CA ILE A 14 12.23 15.89 -15.10
C ILE A 14 10.72 16.16 -15.15
N GLU A 15 10.13 16.12 -16.33
CA GLU A 15 8.71 16.31 -16.55
C GLU A 15 7.88 15.30 -15.72
N SER A 16 8.24 14.01 -15.73
CA SER A 16 7.56 12.99 -14.95
C SER A 16 7.57 13.30 -13.45
N VAL A 17 8.71 13.73 -12.91
CA VAL A 17 8.80 14.15 -11.50
C VAL A 17 7.94 15.38 -11.23
N MET A 18 7.92 16.33 -12.16
CA MET A 18 7.12 17.57 -12.07
C MET A 18 5.60 17.28 -12.11
N VAL A 19 5.17 16.23 -12.83
CA VAL A 19 3.76 15.79 -12.85
C VAL A 19 3.38 15.06 -11.57
N ILE A 20 4.26 14.22 -11.03
CA ILE A 20 3.99 13.42 -9.82
C ILE A 20 3.92 14.31 -8.57
N LYS A 21 4.85 15.21 -8.39
CA LYS A 21 4.97 16.00 -7.13
C LYS A 21 3.73 16.83 -6.77
N PRO A 22 3.01 17.47 -7.69
CA PRO A 22 1.78 18.20 -7.38
C PRO A 22 0.62 17.32 -6.88
N GLN A 23 0.68 15.99 -7.09
CA GLN A 23 -0.33 15.07 -6.57
C GLN A 23 -0.17 14.81 -5.07
N ILE A 24 0.94 15.24 -4.46
CA ILE A 24 1.26 15.01 -3.06
C ILE A 24 0.77 16.18 -2.21
N ASP A 25 -0.24 15.93 -1.39
CA ASP A 25 -0.71 16.90 -0.39
C ASP A 25 0.36 17.14 0.70
N LYS A 26 0.36 18.32 1.27
CA LYS A 26 1.30 18.69 2.36
C LYS A 26 1.20 17.78 3.60
N ARG A 27 0.08 17.06 3.77
CA ARG A 27 -0.14 16.10 4.85
C ARG A 27 0.15 14.66 4.44
N GLY A 28 0.66 14.46 3.23
CA GLY A 28 1.16 13.17 2.75
C GLY A 28 0.18 12.35 1.92
N ALA A 29 -1.08 12.75 1.75
CA ALA A 29 -1.97 12.09 0.81
C ALA A 29 -1.44 12.23 -0.61
N ILE A 30 -1.50 11.15 -1.39
CA ILE A 30 -1.15 11.16 -2.81
C ILE A 30 -2.44 10.88 -3.58
N ILE A 31 -2.99 11.92 -4.19
CA ILE A 31 -4.26 11.80 -4.93
C ILE A 31 -4.03 11.31 -6.35
N ALA A 32 -4.94 10.50 -6.86
CA ALA A 32 -4.81 9.89 -8.18
C ALA A 32 -4.92 10.91 -9.33
N SER A 33 -5.67 11.98 -9.14
CA SER A 33 -5.76 13.07 -10.12
C SER A 33 -6.12 14.41 -9.48
N THR A 34 -5.55 15.48 -10.02
CA THR A 34 -5.96 16.87 -9.73
C THR A 34 -6.97 17.41 -10.74
N ASP A 35 -7.38 16.61 -11.72
CA ASP A 35 -8.35 17.03 -12.73
C ASP A 35 -9.75 17.15 -12.14
N SER A 36 -10.26 18.37 -12.07
CA SER A 36 -11.60 18.68 -11.60
C SER A 36 -12.66 18.70 -12.71
N THR A 37 -12.26 18.57 -13.98
CA THR A 37 -13.20 18.63 -15.13
C THR A 37 -14.08 17.39 -15.21
N LEU A 38 -13.68 16.26 -14.65
CA LEU A 38 -14.45 15.02 -14.59
C LEU A 38 -15.82 15.19 -13.91
N LEU A 39 -15.95 16.15 -12.99
CA LEU A 39 -17.24 16.46 -12.32
C LEU A 39 -18.34 16.85 -13.31
N ASN A 40 -18.00 17.32 -14.50
CA ASN A 40 -18.98 17.67 -15.53
C ASN A 40 -19.54 16.45 -16.27
N TYR A 41 -18.85 15.32 -16.21
CA TYR A 41 -19.18 14.10 -16.96
C TYR A 41 -19.54 12.93 -16.05
N SER A 42 -19.00 12.89 -14.85
CA SER A 42 -19.31 11.89 -13.83
C SER A 42 -19.61 12.56 -12.50
N LYS A 43 -20.39 11.89 -11.66
CA LYS A 43 -20.76 12.41 -10.33
C LYS A 43 -19.62 12.27 -9.30
N ASP A 44 -18.48 11.72 -9.67
CA ASP A 44 -17.33 11.55 -8.82
C ASP A 44 -16.05 11.98 -9.55
N ASN A 45 -14.99 12.24 -8.79
CA ASN A 45 -13.69 12.62 -9.30
C ASN A 45 -12.59 11.68 -8.75
N TYR A 46 -11.39 11.81 -9.29
CA TYR A 46 -10.23 11.03 -8.85
C TYR A 46 -9.33 11.78 -7.84
N ALA A 47 -9.84 12.82 -7.19
CA ALA A 47 -9.13 13.56 -6.14
C ALA A 47 -9.13 12.79 -4.79
N TYR A 48 -8.97 11.48 -4.87
CA TYR A 48 -8.83 10.57 -3.74
C TYR A 48 -7.45 9.94 -3.71
N CYS A 49 -7.04 9.52 -2.54
CA CYS A 49 -5.86 8.70 -2.31
C CYS A 49 -6.28 7.22 -2.23
N TRP A 50 -5.94 6.44 -3.24
CA TRP A 50 -5.90 4.99 -3.15
C TRP A 50 -4.54 4.60 -2.59
N PRO A 51 -4.44 3.86 -1.49
CA PRO A 51 -3.15 3.48 -0.90
C PRO A 51 -2.21 2.78 -1.87
N ARG A 52 -2.73 1.91 -2.74
CA ARG A 52 -1.96 1.27 -3.82
C ARG A 52 -1.32 2.28 -4.76
N ASP A 53 -2.11 3.24 -5.25
CA ASP A 53 -1.64 4.28 -6.17
C ASP A 53 -0.60 5.16 -5.49
N GLY A 54 -0.87 5.52 -4.22
CA GLY A 54 0.06 6.25 -3.38
C GLY A 54 1.40 5.52 -3.21
N ALA A 55 1.35 4.21 -2.89
CA ALA A 55 2.54 3.38 -2.73
C ALA A 55 3.35 3.28 -4.04
N ASN A 56 2.69 3.03 -5.17
CA ASN A 56 3.35 2.97 -6.48
C ASN A 56 3.94 4.33 -6.90
N THR A 57 3.29 5.42 -6.52
CA THR A 57 3.75 6.78 -6.83
C THR A 57 4.94 7.19 -5.95
N ILE A 58 4.92 6.87 -4.65
CA ILE A 58 6.00 7.26 -3.75
C ILE A 58 7.26 6.40 -3.95
N TRP A 59 7.13 5.17 -4.40
CA TRP A 59 8.27 4.26 -4.57
C TRP A 59 9.38 4.83 -5.48
N PRO A 60 9.11 5.30 -6.71
CA PRO A 60 10.14 5.96 -7.52
C PRO A 60 10.70 7.22 -6.85
N LEU A 61 9.90 7.99 -6.13
CA LEU A 61 10.36 9.17 -5.41
C LEU A 61 11.34 8.81 -4.28
N ILE A 62 11.09 7.73 -3.55
CA ILE A 62 12.04 7.18 -2.56
C ILE A 62 13.39 6.87 -3.22
N ARG A 63 13.39 6.22 -4.38
CA ARG A 63 14.61 5.91 -5.14
C ARG A 63 15.34 7.16 -5.64
N LEU A 64 14.63 8.28 -5.73
CA LEU A 64 15.19 9.58 -6.09
C LEU A 64 15.66 10.40 -4.89
N GLY A 65 15.42 9.93 -3.65
CA GLY A 65 15.81 10.58 -2.42
C GLY A 65 14.80 11.60 -1.86
N TYR A 66 13.55 11.56 -2.31
CA TYR A 66 12.46 12.39 -1.77
C TYR A 66 11.91 11.76 -0.48
N TYR A 67 12.75 11.67 0.54
CA TYR A 67 12.46 10.97 1.79
C TYR A 67 11.45 11.69 2.66
N ASP A 68 11.39 13.02 2.60
CA ASP A 68 10.40 13.80 3.35
C ASP A 68 8.97 13.58 2.83
N GLU A 69 8.80 13.49 1.51
CA GLU A 69 7.52 13.14 0.91
C GLU A 69 7.09 11.72 1.28
N ALA A 70 8.03 10.79 1.26
CA ALA A 70 7.79 9.40 1.65
C ALA A 70 7.37 9.31 3.12
N TYR A 71 8.09 9.97 4.01
CA TYR A 71 7.77 9.99 5.43
C TYR A 71 6.34 10.49 5.66
N ARG A 72 5.95 11.62 5.04
CA ARG A 72 4.59 12.16 5.16
C ARG A 72 3.51 11.24 4.60
N PHE A 73 3.81 10.50 3.51
CA PHE A 73 2.88 9.51 2.99
C PHE A 73 2.62 8.38 4.00
N PHE A 74 3.65 7.87 4.65
CA PHE A 74 3.47 6.85 5.67
C PHE A 74 2.80 7.39 6.94
N GLU A 75 3.02 8.65 7.33
CA GLU A 75 2.23 9.31 8.36
C GLU A 75 0.74 9.41 7.97
N PHE A 76 0.45 9.69 6.70
CA PHE A 76 -0.92 9.68 6.19
C PHE A 76 -1.55 8.29 6.32
N CYS A 77 -0.86 7.24 5.86
CA CYS A 77 -1.33 5.86 6.00
C CYS A 77 -1.55 5.46 7.47
N GLN A 78 -0.66 5.88 8.37
CA GLN A 78 -0.77 5.62 9.81
C GLN A 78 -2.03 6.27 10.42
N ARG A 79 -2.34 7.51 10.04
CA ARG A 79 -3.56 8.19 10.49
C ARG A 79 -4.84 7.59 9.89
N ALA A 80 -4.75 7.04 8.69
CA ALA A 80 -5.86 6.47 7.94
C ALA A 80 -6.11 4.98 8.27
N LEU A 81 -5.16 4.32 8.96
CA LEU A 81 -5.22 2.89 9.25
C LEU A 81 -6.48 2.54 10.04
N HIS A 82 -7.23 1.56 9.53
CA HIS A 82 -8.37 1.01 10.26
C HIS A 82 -7.88 0.24 11.51
N PRO A 83 -8.62 0.30 12.64
CA PRO A 83 -8.24 -0.45 13.86
C PRO A 83 -8.04 -1.97 13.65
N GLY A 84 -8.64 -2.53 12.59
CA GLY A 84 -8.44 -3.93 12.19
C GLY A 84 -7.13 -4.21 11.45
N GLY A 85 -6.25 -3.22 11.29
CA GLY A 85 -4.93 -3.42 10.68
C GLY A 85 -4.89 -3.35 9.14
N TYR A 86 -5.91 -2.81 8.50
CA TYR A 86 -5.97 -2.69 7.04
C TYR A 86 -6.30 -1.27 6.60
N LEU A 87 -5.99 -0.97 5.35
CA LEU A 87 -6.40 0.27 4.70
C LEU A 87 -7.70 0.05 3.93
N MET A 88 -8.58 1.06 4.00
CA MET A 88 -9.84 1.05 3.24
C MET A 88 -9.56 1.43 1.79
N HIS A 89 -10.52 1.12 0.92
CA HIS A 89 -10.47 1.31 -0.52
C HIS A 89 -9.88 2.66 -0.97
N LYS A 90 -10.36 3.78 -0.45
CA LYS A 90 -9.82 5.10 -0.77
C LYS A 90 -10.13 6.16 0.29
N TYR A 91 -9.33 7.19 0.28
CA TYR A 91 -9.40 8.28 1.24
C TYR A 91 -9.42 9.64 0.55
N ARG A 92 -10.06 10.61 1.18
CA ARG A 92 -9.88 12.01 0.86
C ARG A 92 -8.48 12.47 1.28
N ALA A 93 -8.01 13.60 0.73
CA ALA A 93 -6.71 14.15 1.09
C ALA A 93 -6.57 14.54 2.58
N ASP A 94 -7.70 14.76 3.28
CA ASP A 94 -7.73 15.01 4.72
C ASP A 94 -7.66 13.74 5.59
N GLY A 95 -7.68 12.55 4.97
CA GLY A 95 -7.66 11.26 5.64
C GLY A 95 -9.03 10.68 5.95
N ALA A 96 -10.11 11.43 5.69
CA ALA A 96 -11.46 10.88 5.80
C ALA A 96 -11.70 9.82 4.71
N LEU A 97 -12.60 8.87 5.00
CA LEU A 97 -12.98 7.86 4.02
C LEU A 97 -13.57 8.53 2.76
N GLY A 98 -13.14 8.05 1.60
CA GLY A 98 -13.78 8.35 0.33
C GLY A 98 -15.09 7.57 0.16
N SER A 99 -15.88 7.97 -0.82
CA SER A 99 -17.04 7.18 -1.24
C SER A 99 -16.54 5.82 -1.75
N SER A 100 -17.15 4.72 -1.29
CA SER A 100 -16.83 3.39 -1.78
C SER A 100 -18.05 2.77 -2.44
N TRP A 101 -17.83 2.10 -3.57
CA TRP A 101 -18.84 1.25 -4.23
C TRP A 101 -18.68 -0.23 -3.90
N HIS A 102 -17.72 -0.57 -3.04
CA HIS A 102 -17.55 -1.93 -2.57
C HIS A 102 -18.55 -2.22 -1.42
N PRO A 103 -19.45 -3.19 -1.56
CA PRO A 103 -20.33 -3.60 -0.48
C PRO A 103 -19.61 -4.38 0.61
N TYR A 104 -20.19 -4.36 1.82
CA TYR A 104 -19.74 -5.19 2.94
C TYR A 104 -20.28 -6.63 2.90
N VAL A 105 -21.29 -6.88 2.07
CA VAL A 105 -22.00 -8.17 2.02
C VAL A 105 -21.89 -8.75 0.63
N HIS A 106 -21.40 -9.97 0.53
CA HIS A 106 -21.26 -10.76 -0.70
C HIS A 106 -22.01 -12.07 -0.53
N GLY A 107 -23.26 -12.14 -0.99
CA GLY A 107 -24.16 -13.26 -0.68
C GLY A 107 -24.36 -13.33 0.84
N ASP A 108 -23.96 -14.45 1.44
CA ASP A 108 -24.05 -14.68 2.90
C ASP A 108 -22.75 -14.33 3.65
N THR A 109 -21.73 -13.82 2.94
CA THR A 109 -20.42 -13.49 3.52
C THR A 109 -20.32 -12.00 3.82
N ILE A 110 -19.92 -11.67 5.06
CA ILE A 110 -19.55 -10.31 5.45
C ILE A 110 -18.03 -10.19 5.34
N SER A 111 -17.55 -9.21 4.58
CA SER A 111 -16.13 -8.94 4.40
C SER A 111 -15.87 -7.43 4.37
N PRO A 112 -14.71 -6.95 4.86
CA PRO A 112 -14.34 -5.55 4.69
C PRO A 112 -14.36 -5.16 3.20
N PRO A 113 -14.86 -3.98 2.84
CA PRO A 113 -14.90 -3.52 1.46
C PRO A 113 -13.53 -2.97 1.05
N ILE A 114 -12.54 -3.84 1.01
CA ILE A 114 -11.13 -3.51 0.77
C ILE A 114 -10.63 -4.12 -0.53
N GLN A 115 -9.51 -3.60 -0.96
CA GLN A 115 -8.56 -4.22 -1.88
C GLN A 115 -7.31 -4.53 -1.05
N GLU A 116 -7.08 -5.79 -0.72
CA GLU A 116 -6.01 -6.17 0.22
C GLU A 116 -4.62 -5.78 -0.28
N ASP A 117 -4.43 -5.76 -1.60
CA ASP A 117 -3.18 -5.31 -2.24
C ASP A 117 -2.79 -3.88 -1.86
N GLU A 118 -3.74 -3.02 -1.51
CA GLU A 118 -3.44 -1.66 -1.04
C GLU A 118 -2.70 -1.66 0.29
N THR A 119 -3.14 -2.50 1.23
CA THR A 119 -2.44 -2.70 2.51
C THR A 119 -1.06 -3.32 2.28
N ALA A 120 -0.99 -4.34 1.44
CA ALA A 120 0.23 -5.06 1.14
C ALA A 120 1.30 -4.18 0.47
N LEU A 121 0.93 -3.39 -0.54
CA LEU A 121 1.87 -2.50 -1.23
C LEU A 121 2.44 -1.42 -0.31
N VAL A 122 1.64 -0.86 0.59
CA VAL A 122 2.13 0.12 1.56
C VAL A 122 3.21 -0.49 2.46
N VAL A 123 3.00 -1.71 2.98
CA VAL A 123 4.01 -2.43 3.77
C VAL A 123 5.27 -2.69 2.94
N PHE A 124 5.12 -3.24 1.74
CA PHE A 124 6.25 -3.54 0.87
C PHE A 124 7.09 -2.30 0.56
N VAL A 125 6.47 -1.20 0.14
CA VAL A 125 7.17 0.04 -0.21
C VAL A 125 7.78 0.72 1.01
N PHE A 126 7.15 0.61 2.19
CA PHE A 126 7.76 1.08 3.43
C PHE A 126 9.10 0.39 3.72
N VAL A 127 9.14 -0.93 3.57
CA VAL A 127 10.38 -1.69 3.80
C VAL A 127 11.45 -1.32 2.76
N GLN A 128 11.06 -1.09 1.50
CA GLN A 128 11.99 -0.55 0.49
C GLN A 128 12.52 0.84 0.90
N PHE A 129 11.68 1.69 1.48
CA PHE A 129 12.11 2.99 2.01
C PHE A 129 13.13 2.83 3.12
N TYR A 130 12.87 1.94 4.08
CA TYR A 130 13.84 1.63 5.14
C TYR A 130 15.17 1.11 4.58
N HIS A 131 15.14 0.20 3.62
CA HIS A 131 16.34 -0.37 3.01
C HIS A 131 17.21 0.67 2.30
N LEU A 132 16.59 1.66 1.66
CA LEU A 132 17.31 2.73 0.95
C LEU A 132 17.81 3.84 1.87
N SER A 133 17.00 4.27 2.83
CA SER A 133 17.35 5.36 3.74
C SER A 133 18.21 4.93 4.92
N LYS A 134 18.04 3.69 5.40
CA LYS A 134 18.62 3.17 6.65
C LYS A 134 18.30 4.03 7.87
N ASP A 135 17.21 4.79 7.82
CA ASP A 135 16.80 5.68 8.89
C ASP A 135 16.07 4.91 10.00
N SER A 136 16.72 4.77 11.16
CA SER A 136 16.16 4.07 12.31
C SER A 136 14.88 4.74 12.88
N ARG A 137 14.65 6.02 12.59
CA ARG A 137 13.41 6.70 12.97
C ARG A 137 12.19 6.02 12.36
N LEU A 138 12.31 5.46 11.16
CA LEU A 138 11.20 4.75 10.50
C LEU A 138 10.70 3.57 11.35
N ILE A 139 11.60 2.79 11.94
CA ILE A 139 11.21 1.69 12.83
C ILE A 139 10.52 2.25 14.09
N LYS A 140 11.13 3.26 14.72
CA LYS A 140 10.61 3.85 15.94
C LYS A 140 9.20 4.42 15.76
N ASP A 141 8.98 5.11 14.63
CA ASP A 141 7.77 5.91 14.44
C ASP A 141 6.62 5.11 13.79
N PHE A 142 6.94 4.05 13.01
CA PHE A 142 5.95 3.34 12.21
C PHE A 142 5.81 1.84 12.49
N TYR A 143 6.82 1.18 13.07
CA TYR A 143 6.78 -0.28 13.18
C TYR A 143 5.54 -0.76 13.96
N HIS A 144 5.34 -0.27 15.19
CA HIS A 144 4.23 -0.71 16.03
C HIS A 144 2.87 -0.15 15.63
N SER A 145 2.85 1.03 15.03
CA SER A 145 1.61 1.78 14.77
C SER A 145 1.09 1.66 13.33
N LEU A 146 1.92 1.17 12.41
CA LEU A 146 1.54 0.99 11.01
C LEU A 146 1.88 -0.41 10.51
N ILE A 147 3.15 -0.81 10.54
CA ILE A 147 3.61 -2.01 9.84
C ILE A 147 3.13 -3.29 10.53
N ARG A 148 3.30 -3.37 11.86
CA ARG A 148 2.91 -4.56 12.61
C ARG A 148 1.41 -4.87 12.49
N PRO A 149 0.47 -3.93 12.73
CA PRO A 149 -0.95 -4.23 12.58
C PRO A 149 -1.33 -4.62 11.15
N MET A 150 -0.71 -4.01 10.12
CA MET A 150 -0.97 -4.37 8.72
C MET A 150 -0.45 -5.77 8.37
N ALA A 151 0.74 -6.13 8.83
CA ALA A 151 1.32 -7.44 8.61
C ALA A 151 0.57 -8.53 9.40
N ASP A 152 0.14 -8.24 10.63
CA ASP A 152 -0.72 -9.14 11.40
C ASP A 152 -2.05 -9.38 10.70
N PHE A 153 -2.70 -8.32 10.20
CA PHE A 153 -3.93 -8.46 9.41
C PHE A 153 -3.73 -9.37 8.20
N MET A 154 -2.71 -9.13 7.38
CA MET A 154 -2.45 -9.94 6.18
C MET A 154 -2.14 -11.41 6.52
N ALA A 155 -1.40 -11.67 7.60
CA ALA A 155 -1.10 -13.03 8.03
C ALA A 155 -2.35 -13.79 8.53
N ASP A 156 -3.32 -13.09 9.07
CA ASP A 156 -4.55 -13.67 9.63
C ASP A 156 -5.74 -13.63 8.64
N PHE A 157 -5.66 -12.82 7.57
CA PHE A 157 -6.71 -12.68 6.54
C PHE A 157 -6.57 -13.72 5.44
N VAL A 158 -6.48 -14.98 5.84
CA VAL A 158 -6.28 -16.15 4.95
C VAL A 158 -7.54 -17.02 4.95
N ASP A 159 -7.92 -17.53 3.78
CA ASP A 159 -8.98 -18.51 3.61
C ASP A 159 -8.49 -19.90 4.03
N GLU A 160 -9.12 -20.49 5.04
CA GLU A 160 -8.69 -21.76 5.63
C GLU A 160 -8.78 -22.95 4.65
N THR A 161 -9.62 -22.85 3.64
CA THR A 161 -9.83 -23.93 2.65
C THR A 161 -8.75 -23.94 1.60
N THR A 162 -8.34 -22.76 1.13
CA THR A 162 -7.37 -22.60 0.04
C THR A 162 -5.96 -22.33 0.54
N GLY A 163 -5.80 -21.76 1.73
CA GLY A 163 -4.53 -21.25 2.25
C GLY A 163 -4.06 -19.96 1.56
N LEU A 164 -4.91 -19.33 0.74
CA LEU A 164 -4.65 -18.08 0.04
C LEU A 164 -5.30 -16.89 0.78
N PRO A 165 -4.90 -15.65 0.50
CA PRO A 165 -5.60 -14.48 1.00
C PRO A 165 -7.10 -14.57 0.72
N LYS A 166 -7.94 -14.15 1.67
CA LYS A 166 -9.41 -14.17 1.49
C LYS A 166 -9.81 -13.35 0.27
N PRO A 167 -10.98 -13.62 -0.33
CA PRO A 167 -11.49 -12.80 -1.41
C PRO A 167 -11.54 -11.32 -1.01
N SER A 168 -11.03 -10.48 -1.88
CA SER A 168 -11.16 -9.03 -1.82
C SER A 168 -11.40 -8.48 -3.23
N TYR A 169 -11.66 -7.19 -3.37
CA TYR A 169 -11.77 -6.60 -4.70
C TYR A 169 -10.42 -6.61 -5.40
N ASP A 170 -10.45 -6.87 -6.71
CA ASP A 170 -9.27 -6.80 -7.57
C ASP A 170 -8.83 -5.33 -7.77
N LEU A 171 -7.63 -5.16 -8.32
CA LEU A 171 -7.05 -3.84 -8.57
C LEU A 171 -7.86 -2.99 -9.59
N TRP A 172 -8.75 -3.63 -10.38
CA TRP A 172 -9.67 -2.96 -11.31
C TRP A 172 -11.02 -2.59 -10.66
N GLU A 173 -11.22 -2.96 -9.38
CA GLU A 173 -12.44 -2.67 -8.62
C GLU A 173 -13.71 -3.32 -9.19
N GLU A 174 -13.54 -4.38 -9.98
CA GLU A 174 -14.61 -5.05 -10.71
C GLU A 174 -15.05 -6.37 -10.08
N ARG A 175 -14.10 -7.15 -9.54
CA ARG A 175 -14.35 -8.53 -9.12
C ARG A 175 -13.95 -8.76 -7.68
N PHE A 176 -14.86 -9.37 -6.94
CA PHE A 176 -14.61 -9.84 -5.58
C PHE A 176 -14.22 -11.33 -5.63
N LEU A 177 -12.92 -11.62 -5.49
CA LEU A 177 -12.38 -12.98 -5.59
C LEU A 177 -10.95 -13.05 -5.01
N ILE A 178 -10.40 -14.26 -4.92
CA ILE A 178 -8.97 -14.47 -4.71
C ILE A 178 -8.27 -14.23 -6.05
N ASN A 179 -7.37 -13.26 -6.10
CA ASN A 179 -6.67 -12.91 -7.34
C ASN A 179 -5.15 -13.01 -7.20
N THR A 180 -4.49 -13.36 -8.31
CA THR A 180 -3.04 -13.61 -8.35
C THR A 180 -2.21 -12.40 -7.95
N HIS A 181 -2.63 -11.20 -8.37
CA HIS A 181 -1.91 -9.98 -8.04
C HIS A 181 -1.87 -9.76 -6.52
N THR A 182 -3.04 -9.75 -5.87
CA THR A 182 -3.15 -9.59 -4.41
C THR A 182 -2.36 -10.65 -3.67
N THR A 183 -2.49 -11.92 -4.07
CA THR A 183 -1.73 -13.04 -3.47
C THR A 183 -0.22 -12.81 -3.55
N ALA A 184 0.29 -12.42 -4.72
CA ALA A 184 1.71 -12.19 -4.91
C ALA A 184 2.24 -11.00 -4.10
N VAL A 185 1.47 -9.90 -4.04
CA VAL A 185 1.85 -8.70 -3.29
C VAL A 185 1.78 -8.94 -1.78
N THR A 186 0.75 -9.66 -1.30
CA THR A 186 0.63 -10.06 0.11
C THR A 186 1.80 -10.92 0.55
N HIS A 187 2.17 -11.93 -0.24
CA HIS A 187 3.36 -12.72 0.00
C HIS A 187 4.63 -11.85 0.10
N ALA A 188 4.87 -10.98 -0.88
CA ALA A 188 6.04 -10.12 -0.90
C ALA A 188 6.08 -9.13 0.29
N ALA A 189 4.92 -8.61 0.68
CA ALA A 189 4.79 -7.71 1.82
C ALA A 189 5.07 -8.41 3.15
N LEU A 190 4.58 -9.63 3.34
CA LEU A 190 4.84 -10.43 4.55
C LEU A 190 6.32 -10.81 4.68
N ILE A 191 6.98 -11.18 3.57
CA ILE A 191 8.44 -11.42 3.57
C ILE A 191 9.18 -10.15 3.99
N ALA A 192 8.86 -9.01 3.38
CA ALA A 192 9.49 -7.74 3.70
C ALA A 192 9.23 -7.32 5.17
N ALA A 193 8.00 -7.48 5.65
CA ALA A 193 7.65 -7.19 7.04
C ALA A 193 8.41 -8.09 8.03
N SER A 194 8.59 -9.39 7.71
CA SER A 194 9.35 -10.32 8.55
C SER A 194 10.82 -9.91 8.69
N GLU A 195 11.42 -9.42 7.60
CA GLU A 195 12.80 -8.88 7.64
C GLU A 195 12.87 -7.62 8.53
N LEU A 196 11.91 -6.72 8.39
CA LEU A 196 11.85 -5.51 9.21
C LEU A 196 11.62 -5.83 10.70
N ALA A 197 10.77 -6.81 11.01
CA ALA A 197 10.54 -7.28 12.37
C ALA A 197 11.82 -7.79 13.03
N SER A 198 12.62 -8.56 12.29
CA SER A 198 13.94 -9.03 12.76
C SER A 198 14.86 -7.86 13.10
N VAL A 199 14.86 -6.80 12.28
CA VAL A 199 15.64 -5.58 12.55
C VAL A 199 15.10 -4.81 13.76
N ALA A 200 13.78 -4.82 13.95
CA ALA A 200 13.11 -4.20 15.11
C ALA A 200 13.28 -5.01 16.42
N GLY A 201 13.83 -6.23 16.34
CA GLY A 201 14.00 -7.13 17.49
C GLY A 201 12.72 -7.92 17.85
N ASP A 202 11.69 -7.90 17.00
CA ASP A 202 10.43 -8.61 17.18
C ASP A 202 10.50 -9.97 16.45
N ASN A 203 11.21 -10.92 17.04
CA ASN A 203 11.47 -12.22 16.43
C ASN A 203 10.18 -13.07 16.29
N ASP A 204 9.24 -12.94 17.20
CA ASP A 204 7.98 -13.69 17.13
C ASP A 204 7.15 -13.27 15.92
N SER A 205 7.00 -11.96 15.70
CA SER A 205 6.34 -11.42 14.51
C SER A 205 7.10 -11.79 13.23
N ALA A 206 8.44 -11.76 13.25
CA ALA A 206 9.26 -12.15 12.11
C ALA A 206 8.99 -13.59 11.67
N VAL A 207 8.93 -14.53 12.63
CA VAL A 207 8.62 -15.94 12.36
C VAL A 207 7.18 -16.09 11.86
N LYS A 208 6.18 -15.48 12.56
CA LYS A 208 4.77 -15.54 12.18
C LYS A 208 4.56 -15.13 10.72
N TRP A 209 5.07 -13.96 10.35
CA TRP A 209 4.83 -13.40 9.01
C TRP A 209 5.58 -14.14 7.92
N ARG A 210 6.79 -14.65 8.22
CA ARG A 210 7.52 -15.48 7.26
C ARG A 210 6.80 -16.80 7.01
N THR A 211 6.34 -17.46 8.05
CA THR A 211 5.56 -18.71 7.92
C THR A 211 4.30 -18.47 7.11
N ALA A 212 3.54 -17.41 7.40
CA ALA A 212 2.33 -17.06 6.64
C ALA A 212 2.64 -16.81 5.15
N ALA A 213 3.75 -16.13 4.84
CA ALA A 213 4.17 -15.93 3.45
C ALA A 213 4.52 -17.25 2.75
N GLU A 214 5.26 -18.13 3.40
CA GLU A 214 5.65 -19.43 2.86
C GLU A 214 4.42 -20.33 2.63
N ASP A 215 3.46 -20.32 3.54
CA ASP A 215 2.20 -21.06 3.41
C ASP A 215 1.39 -20.55 2.20
N ILE A 216 1.27 -19.22 2.02
CA ILE A 216 0.63 -18.62 0.85
C ILE A 216 1.34 -19.03 -0.44
N GLN A 217 2.68 -19.05 -0.46
CA GLN A 217 3.44 -19.47 -1.62
C GLN A 217 3.16 -20.94 -1.98
N VAL A 218 3.15 -21.82 -1.00
CA VAL A 218 2.85 -23.25 -1.19
C VAL A 218 1.42 -23.44 -1.69
N ALA A 219 0.47 -22.68 -1.16
CA ALA A 219 -0.94 -22.72 -1.59
C ALA A 219 -1.10 -22.24 -3.05
N ALA A 220 -0.40 -21.19 -3.45
CA ALA A 220 -0.47 -20.62 -4.80
C ALA A 220 0.16 -21.51 -5.88
N GLN A 221 0.93 -22.52 -5.53
CA GLN A 221 1.54 -23.48 -6.47
C GLN A 221 0.69 -24.73 -6.73
N LYS A 222 -0.42 -24.87 -6.02
CA LYS A 222 -1.37 -26.00 -6.18
C LYS A 222 -2.44 -25.70 -7.21
#